data_ac7c4a069dc49a5e45003d0bf15a3462
#
_entry.id   ac7c4a069dc49a5e45003d0bf15a3462
#
_cell.length_a   1.000
_cell.length_b   1.000
_cell.length_c   1.000
_cell.angle_alpha   90.00
_cell.angle_beta   90.00
_cell.angle_gamma   90.00
#
_symmetry.space_group_name_H-M   'P 1'
#
loop_
_entity.id
_entity.type
_entity.pdbx_description
1 polymer ?
#
loop_
_entity_poly.entity_id
_entity_poly.type
_entity_poly.pdbx_seq_one_letter_code
_entity_poly.pdbx_strand_id
1 'polypeptide(L)'
;MRFPASDDNGETLFGWMEYLFPINRSLTGNGNRETLKFLQTLLPKLEIHEVKSGTKVGDWVVPDEWNPKQAYIEDSDGNRIADFASLNLHLMGYSTPVDRWVSKSELEEHIYSIPHEPTAVPYVTSYYRRDWGFCLSENSRKEIGDGPFKVFIDASIESGSMSYADIVIKGNSSEEVLFSTYFCHPSMANNELSGPAIAVALARWVEQIPNRHYTYRFVFVPETIGAITYIAKHGAHLNRKVRAAWQLTCLGDDQSLSFLPSKSG
;
A
#
# COMPACT_ATOMS: atom_id res chain seq x y z
N MET A 1 22.84 22.40 -18.41
CA MET A 1 22.56 22.45 -16.95
C MET A 1 23.07 21.15 -16.37
N ARG A 2 23.99 21.18 -15.40
CA ARG A 2 24.35 19.97 -14.65
C ARG A 2 23.35 19.82 -13.51
N PHE A 3 22.62 18.74 -13.48
CA PHE A 3 21.77 18.41 -12.35
C PHE A 3 22.65 17.92 -11.18
N PRO A 4 22.30 18.21 -9.92
CA PRO A 4 23.01 17.66 -8.78
C PRO A 4 22.97 16.13 -8.82
N ALA A 5 24.06 15.47 -8.43
CA ALA A 5 24.07 14.03 -8.26
C ALA A 5 23.14 13.70 -7.07
N SER A 6 22.30 12.68 -7.21
CA SER A 6 21.56 12.14 -6.09
C SER A 6 22.48 11.20 -5.31
N ASP A 7 22.52 11.34 -3.98
CA ASP A 7 23.18 10.36 -3.12
C ASP A 7 22.34 9.08 -2.96
N ASP A 8 21.08 9.13 -3.41
CA ASP A 8 20.14 8.01 -3.37
C ASP A 8 20.35 7.15 -4.63
N ASN A 9 21.03 6.03 -4.47
CA ASN A 9 21.28 5.04 -5.51
C ASN A 9 20.31 3.86 -5.39
N GLY A 10 20.36 2.91 -6.33
CA GLY A 10 19.49 1.74 -6.36
C GLY A 10 19.57 0.90 -5.07
N GLU A 11 20.75 0.73 -4.47
CA GLU A 11 20.93 -0.01 -3.22
C GLU A 11 20.23 0.70 -2.05
N THR A 12 20.34 2.02 -1.97
CA THR A 12 19.66 2.83 -0.96
C THR A 12 18.14 2.69 -1.07
N LEU A 13 17.59 2.81 -2.28
CA LEU A 13 16.16 2.67 -2.52
C LEU A 13 15.68 1.24 -2.19
N PHE A 14 16.46 0.24 -2.58
CA PHE A 14 16.16 -1.14 -2.27
C PHE A 14 16.16 -1.39 -0.75
N GLY A 15 17.13 -0.86 -0.01
CA GLY A 15 17.16 -0.94 1.46
C GLY A 15 15.93 -0.31 2.13
N TRP A 16 15.38 0.80 1.58
CA TRP A 16 14.11 1.36 2.07
C TRP A 16 12.94 0.41 1.82
N MET A 17 12.92 -0.25 0.65
CA MET A 17 11.89 -1.22 0.31
C MET A 17 11.98 -2.47 1.19
N GLU A 18 13.18 -2.97 1.48
CA GLU A 18 13.39 -4.10 2.41
C GLU A 18 12.86 -3.79 3.82
N TYR A 19 13.14 -2.59 4.32
CA TYR A 19 12.62 -2.14 5.63
C TYR A 19 11.09 -2.07 5.63
N LEU A 20 10.48 -1.57 4.57
CA LEU A 20 9.03 -1.37 4.46
C LEU A 20 8.28 -2.68 4.12
N PHE A 21 8.94 -3.66 3.51
CA PHE A 21 8.28 -4.86 2.99
C PHE A 21 7.51 -5.66 4.04
N PRO A 22 8.03 -5.92 5.26
CA PRO A 22 7.32 -6.68 6.28
C PRO A 22 6.19 -5.89 6.96
N ILE A 23 6.08 -4.58 6.77
CA ILE A 23 5.03 -3.78 7.38
C ILE A 23 3.69 -4.09 6.71
N ASN A 24 2.71 -4.54 7.50
CA ASN A 24 1.38 -4.79 6.95
C ASN A 24 0.65 -3.48 6.69
N ARG A 25 0.39 -3.19 5.43
CA ARG A 25 -0.37 -2.02 4.96
C ARG A 25 -1.72 -2.41 4.41
N SER A 26 -2.69 -1.51 4.49
CA SER A 26 -4.00 -1.63 3.89
C SER A 26 -4.54 -0.23 3.55
N LEU A 27 -5.84 -0.06 3.29
CA LEU A 27 -6.41 1.29 3.08
C LEU A 27 -6.27 2.18 4.33
N THR A 28 -6.26 1.57 5.51
CA THR A 28 -6.13 2.23 6.82
C THR A 28 -5.18 1.42 7.71
N GLY A 29 -4.99 1.86 8.93
CA GLY A 29 -4.29 1.08 9.97
C GLY A 29 -2.90 1.58 10.31
N ASN A 30 -2.34 0.95 11.34
CA ASN A 30 -1.06 1.37 11.93
C ASN A 30 0.14 1.20 10.98
N GLY A 31 0.12 0.16 10.12
CA GLY A 31 1.20 -0.05 9.15
C GLY A 31 1.32 1.08 8.14
N ASN A 32 0.21 1.72 7.77
CA ASN A 32 0.22 2.91 6.92
C ASN A 32 0.90 4.09 7.63
N ARG A 33 0.57 4.32 8.90
CA ARG A 33 1.20 5.37 9.72
C ARG A 33 2.69 5.13 9.93
N GLU A 34 3.06 3.88 10.19
CA GLU A 34 4.46 3.48 10.33
C GLU A 34 5.24 3.75 9.02
N THR A 35 4.67 3.34 7.89
CA THR A 35 5.23 3.61 6.56
C THR A 35 5.41 5.13 6.35
N LEU A 36 4.38 5.94 6.58
CA LEU A 36 4.46 7.40 6.40
C LEU A 36 5.46 8.06 7.35
N LYS A 37 5.56 7.60 8.59
CA LYS A 37 6.58 8.06 9.54
C LYS A 37 7.99 7.73 9.07
N PHE A 38 8.22 6.53 8.52
CA PHE A 38 9.51 6.21 7.91
C PHE A 38 9.82 7.15 6.75
N LEU A 39 8.88 7.36 5.81
CA LEU A 39 9.07 8.31 4.70
C LEU A 39 9.34 9.73 5.22
N GLN A 40 8.72 10.15 6.31
CA GLN A 40 8.96 11.45 6.93
C GLN A 40 10.39 11.58 7.50
N THR A 41 11.03 10.48 7.92
CA THR A 41 12.46 10.52 8.30
C THR A 41 13.37 10.84 7.11
N LEU A 42 12.97 10.43 5.92
CA LEU A 42 13.69 10.68 4.66
C LEU A 42 13.35 12.06 4.06
N LEU A 43 12.12 12.53 4.30
CA LEU A 43 11.59 13.83 3.88
C LEU A 43 11.04 14.60 5.10
N PRO A 44 11.86 15.31 5.89
CA PRO A 44 11.43 15.92 7.15
C PRO A 44 10.27 16.93 7.04
N LYS A 45 10.01 17.46 5.85
CA LYS A 45 8.90 18.38 5.58
C LYS A 45 7.64 17.69 5.07
N LEU A 46 7.62 16.35 5.01
CA LEU A 46 6.44 15.58 4.64
C LEU A 46 5.33 15.80 5.67
N GLU A 47 4.15 16.23 5.24
CA GLU A 47 2.99 16.45 6.10
C GLU A 47 2.09 15.21 6.05
N ILE A 48 1.79 14.62 7.22
CA ILE A 48 0.91 13.45 7.35
C ILE A 48 -0.48 13.97 7.73
N HIS A 49 -1.49 13.47 7.03
CA HIS A 49 -2.90 13.85 7.18
C HIS A 49 -3.76 12.64 7.51
N GLU A 50 -4.84 12.88 8.23
CA GLU A 50 -5.80 11.86 8.63
C GLU A 50 -7.20 12.22 8.15
N VAL A 51 -7.95 11.21 7.69
CA VAL A 51 -9.36 11.33 7.29
C VAL A 51 -10.18 10.30 8.03
N LYS A 52 -11.13 10.75 8.83
CA LYS A 52 -11.92 9.89 9.72
C LYS A 52 -12.74 8.85 8.96
N SER A 53 -12.85 7.64 9.52
CA SER A 53 -13.80 6.61 9.09
C SER A 53 -15.21 7.18 8.97
N GLY A 54 -15.97 6.74 7.99
CA GLY A 54 -17.31 7.24 7.71
C GLY A 54 -17.36 8.55 6.92
N THR A 55 -16.20 9.20 6.63
CA THR A 55 -16.17 10.41 5.78
C THR A 55 -16.56 10.02 4.35
N LYS A 56 -17.56 10.69 3.79
CA LYS A 56 -17.96 10.56 2.38
C LYS A 56 -17.02 11.33 1.48
N VAL A 57 -16.57 10.69 0.41
CA VAL A 57 -15.66 11.26 -0.59
C VAL A 57 -16.13 10.84 -1.99
N GLY A 58 -16.89 11.68 -2.64
CA GLY A 58 -17.62 11.30 -3.84
C GLY A 58 -18.60 10.16 -3.55
N ASP A 59 -18.49 9.06 -4.32
CA ASP A 59 -19.30 7.85 -4.14
C ASP A 59 -18.70 6.86 -3.12
N TRP A 60 -17.55 7.21 -2.50
CA TRP A 60 -16.84 6.39 -1.56
C TRP A 60 -17.06 6.83 -0.12
N VAL A 61 -16.84 5.90 0.80
CA VAL A 61 -16.83 6.17 2.24
C VAL A 61 -15.51 5.63 2.79
N VAL A 62 -14.79 6.44 3.57
CA VAL A 62 -13.58 6.00 4.26
C VAL A 62 -13.95 4.84 5.20
N PRO A 63 -13.36 3.64 5.01
CA PRO A 63 -13.71 2.47 5.82
C PRO A 63 -13.24 2.61 7.26
N ASP A 64 -13.74 1.71 8.11
CA ASP A 64 -13.22 1.52 9.45
C ASP A 64 -11.74 1.15 9.40
N GLU A 65 -11.02 1.45 10.46
CA GLU A 65 -9.61 1.14 10.57
C GLU A 65 -9.40 -0.34 10.89
N TRP A 66 -8.53 -1.01 10.13
CA TRP A 66 -8.20 -2.41 10.29
C TRP A 66 -6.76 -2.60 10.76
N ASN A 67 -6.58 -3.32 11.87
CA ASN A 67 -5.28 -3.62 12.46
C ASN A 67 -5.18 -5.10 12.84
N PRO A 68 -4.60 -5.95 11.98
CA PRO A 68 -4.29 -7.33 12.35
C PRO A 68 -3.05 -7.39 13.23
N LYS A 69 -3.07 -8.32 14.22
CA LYS A 69 -1.93 -8.59 15.10
C LYS A 69 -1.33 -9.95 14.83
N GLN A 70 -2.19 -10.95 14.65
CA GLN A 70 -1.80 -12.33 14.41
C GLN A 70 -2.87 -13.06 13.59
N ALA A 71 -2.46 -13.91 12.66
CA ALA A 71 -3.38 -14.80 11.96
C ALA A 71 -2.65 -16.05 11.46
N TYR A 72 -3.30 -17.20 11.57
CA TYR A 72 -2.78 -18.45 11.05
C TYR A 72 -3.88 -19.50 10.86
N ILE A 73 -3.55 -20.49 10.02
CA ILE A 73 -4.24 -21.77 9.94
C ILE A 73 -3.29 -22.83 10.50
N GLU A 74 -3.80 -23.70 11.38
CA GLU A 74 -3.03 -24.76 12.02
C GLU A 74 -3.82 -26.08 11.88
N ASP A 75 -3.13 -27.17 11.55
CA ASP A 75 -3.71 -28.51 11.51
C ASP A 75 -3.85 -29.14 12.90
N SER A 76 -4.39 -30.36 13.00
CA SER A 76 -4.56 -31.08 14.26
C SER A 76 -3.25 -31.46 14.96
N ASP A 77 -2.14 -31.46 14.23
CA ASP A 77 -0.82 -31.80 14.72
C ASP A 77 -0.02 -30.56 15.17
N GLY A 78 -0.61 -29.36 15.01
CA GLY A 78 0.00 -28.09 15.38
C GLY A 78 0.89 -27.48 14.30
N ASN A 79 0.84 -28.00 13.06
CA ASN A 79 1.62 -27.45 11.97
C ASN A 79 0.87 -26.26 11.33
N ARG A 80 1.56 -25.14 11.15
CA ARG A 80 1.00 -23.95 10.49
C ARG A 80 1.03 -24.11 8.99
N ILE A 81 -0.14 -24.02 8.36
CA ILE A 81 -0.34 -24.08 6.90
C ILE A 81 -0.19 -22.68 6.28
N ALA A 82 -0.69 -21.67 6.99
CA ALA A 82 -0.53 -20.25 6.66
C ALA A 82 -0.24 -19.47 7.92
N ASP A 83 0.68 -18.53 7.85
CA ASP A 83 1.04 -17.68 8.98
C ASP A 83 1.30 -16.24 8.51
N PHE A 84 0.50 -15.30 9.00
CA PHE A 84 0.64 -13.86 8.74
C PHE A 84 2.04 -13.33 9.12
N ALA A 85 2.65 -13.89 10.17
CA ALA A 85 3.99 -13.51 10.60
C ALA A 85 5.09 -13.90 9.59
N SER A 86 4.86 -14.94 8.78
CA SER A 86 5.79 -15.35 7.74
C SER A 86 5.64 -14.56 6.44
N LEU A 87 4.38 -14.23 6.10
CA LEU A 87 4.05 -13.42 4.92
C LEU A 87 2.71 -12.72 5.14
N ASN A 88 2.69 -11.40 5.11
CA ASN A 88 1.46 -10.61 5.29
C ASN A 88 0.34 -10.98 4.31
N LEU A 89 0.70 -11.38 3.07
CA LEU A 89 -0.26 -11.80 2.05
C LEU A 89 -1.07 -13.05 2.43
N HIS A 90 -0.60 -13.86 3.40
CA HIS A 90 -1.37 -15.00 3.87
C HIS A 90 -2.71 -14.62 4.48
N LEU A 91 -2.86 -13.41 5.02
CA LEU A 91 -4.13 -12.93 5.53
C LEU A 91 -4.85 -12.06 4.50
N MET A 92 -6.08 -12.42 4.14
CA MET A 92 -6.95 -11.56 3.32
C MET A 92 -7.14 -10.20 4.02
N GLY A 93 -6.89 -9.12 3.30
CA GLY A 93 -7.06 -7.76 3.84
C GLY A 93 -8.48 -7.51 4.33
N TYR A 94 -8.62 -6.87 5.50
CA TYR A 94 -9.87 -6.63 6.22
C TYR A 94 -10.59 -7.89 6.73
N SER A 95 -9.86 -8.99 6.91
CA SER A 95 -10.41 -10.16 7.59
C SER A 95 -10.92 -9.82 8.99
N THR A 96 -12.12 -10.30 9.31
CA THR A 96 -12.71 -10.20 10.66
C THR A 96 -12.03 -11.16 11.64
N PRO A 97 -12.06 -10.90 12.96
CA PRO A 97 -11.54 -11.82 13.97
C PRO A 97 -12.20 -13.20 13.90
N VAL A 98 -11.37 -14.24 14.02
CA VAL A 98 -11.82 -15.66 14.08
C VAL A 98 -10.96 -16.40 15.11
N ASP A 99 -11.59 -17.26 15.92
CA ASP A 99 -10.89 -18.18 16.82
C ASP A 99 -11.71 -19.47 16.98
N ARG A 100 -11.60 -20.38 15.99
CA ARG A 100 -12.36 -21.64 16.01
C ARG A 100 -11.78 -22.74 15.13
N TRP A 101 -12.21 -23.95 15.38
CA TRP A 101 -11.95 -25.08 14.49
C TRP A 101 -12.98 -25.09 13.35
N VAL A 102 -12.52 -25.43 12.16
CA VAL A 102 -13.35 -25.54 10.94
C VAL A 102 -13.09 -26.86 10.23
N SER A 103 -14.06 -27.33 9.47
CA SER A 103 -13.88 -28.47 8.57
C SER A 103 -13.09 -28.06 7.32
N LYS A 104 -12.57 -29.03 6.58
CA LYS A 104 -11.94 -28.79 5.28
C LYS A 104 -12.88 -28.07 4.31
N SER A 105 -14.13 -28.50 4.23
CA SER A 105 -15.12 -27.89 3.33
C SER A 105 -15.37 -26.41 3.65
N GLU A 106 -15.43 -26.07 4.92
CA GLU A 106 -15.58 -24.67 5.33
C GLU A 106 -14.30 -23.86 5.08
N LEU A 107 -13.13 -24.43 5.38
CA LEU A 107 -11.85 -23.77 5.13
C LEU A 107 -11.67 -23.44 3.64
N GLU A 108 -12.04 -24.35 2.73
CA GLU A 108 -11.93 -24.14 1.28
C GLU A 108 -12.74 -22.95 0.76
N GLU A 109 -13.85 -22.58 1.42
CA GLU A 109 -14.64 -21.39 1.08
C GLU A 109 -13.91 -20.08 1.39
N HIS A 110 -12.89 -20.14 2.26
CA HIS A 110 -12.12 -18.99 2.75
C HIS A 110 -10.64 -19.01 2.31
N ILE A 111 -10.24 -19.92 1.41
CA ILE A 111 -8.89 -19.96 0.85
C ILE A 111 -8.89 -19.47 -0.59
N TYR A 112 -7.98 -18.56 -0.87
CA TYR A 112 -7.77 -17.95 -2.17
C TYR A 112 -6.40 -18.35 -2.73
N SER A 113 -6.38 -18.79 -3.98
CA SER A 113 -5.16 -19.13 -4.74
C SER A 113 -5.35 -18.81 -6.22
N ILE A 114 -4.26 -18.85 -6.99
CA ILE A 114 -4.28 -18.58 -8.43
C ILE A 114 -3.86 -19.86 -9.16
N PRO A 115 -4.80 -20.65 -9.73
CA PRO A 115 -4.47 -21.97 -10.33
C PRO A 115 -3.45 -21.92 -11.47
N HIS A 116 -3.42 -20.83 -12.27
CA HIS A 116 -2.48 -20.67 -13.40
C HIS A 116 -1.14 -20.05 -12.98
N GLU A 117 -1.02 -19.63 -11.71
CA GLU A 117 0.21 -19.12 -11.09
C GLU A 117 0.49 -19.91 -9.80
N PRO A 118 0.86 -21.20 -9.90
CA PRO A 118 0.77 -22.15 -8.78
C PRO A 118 1.73 -21.86 -7.62
N THR A 119 2.73 -21.03 -7.80
CA THR A 119 3.67 -20.60 -6.77
C THR A 119 3.34 -19.23 -6.17
N ALA A 120 2.45 -18.47 -6.79
CA ALA A 120 2.09 -17.14 -6.34
C ALA A 120 1.05 -17.18 -5.20
N VAL A 121 1.21 -16.29 -4.22
CA VAL A 121 0.21 -16.01 -3.18
C VAL A 121 -0.57 -14.77 -3.61
N PRO A 122 -1.91 -14.86 -3.81
CA PRO A 122 -2.69 -13.74 -4.29
C PRO A 122 -2.87 -12.66 -3.23
N TYR A 123 -3.13 -11.43 -3.68
CA TYR A 123 -3.62 -10.34 -2.84
C TYR A 123 -5.15 -10.29 -2.94
N VAL A 124 -5.84 -10.51 -1.83
CA VAL A 124 -7.31 -10.48 -1.73
C VAL A 124 -7.73 -9.60 -0.56
N THR A 125 -8.85 -8.89 -0.71
CA THR A 125 -9.39 -8.00 0.31
C THR A 125 -10.91 -8.09 0.39
N SER A 126 -11.46 -7.70 1.54
CA SER A 126 -12.91 -7.64 1.78
C SER A 126 -13.40 -6.26 2.28
N TYR A 127 -12.72 -5.18 1.98
CA TYR A 127 -12.85 -3.80 2.53
C TYR A 127 -14.21 -3.39 3.09
N TYR A 128 -15.31 -3.68 2.39
CA TYR A 128 -16.67 -3.26 2.76
C TYR A 128 -17.60 -4.43 3.11
N ARG A 129 -17.06 -5.67 3.15
CA ARG A 129 -17.80 -6.88 3.52
C ARG A 129 -17.18 -7.48 4.78
N ARG A 130 -17.99 -7.85 5.74
CA ARG A 130 -17.55 -8.58 6.94
C ARG A 130 -17.32 -10.04 6.57
N ASP A 131 -16.06 -10.39 6.35
CA ASP A 131 -15.60 -11.70 5.93
C ASP A 131 -14.20 -11.97 6.47
N TRP A 132 -13.71 -13.19 6.32
CA TRP A 132 -12.35 -13.57 6.66
C TRP A 132 -11.79 -14.52 5.59
N GLY A 133 -10.48 -14.63 5.49
CA GLY A 133 -9.87 -15.58 4.56
C GLY A 133 -8.37 -15.58 4.61
N PHE A 134 -7.81 -16.58 3.95
CA PHE A 134 -6.38 -16.75 3.78
C PHE A 134 -6.01 -16.91 2.31
N CYS A 135 -4.82 -16.45 1.97
CA CYS A 135 -4.24 -16.55 0.64
C CYS A 135 -3.06 -17.52 0.69
N LEU A 136 -3.06 -18.49 -0.21
CA LEU A 136 -2.02 -19.49 -0.33
C LEU A 136 -1.59 -19.62 -1.80
N SER A 137 -0.37 -20.14 -2.02
CA SER A 137 -0.04 -20.65 -3.34
C SER A 137 -0.93 -21.84 -3.68
N GLU A 138 -1.23 -22.06 -4.96
CA GLU A 138 -2.02 -23.21 -5.38
C GLU A 138 -1.33 -24.54 -5.01
N ASN A 139 0.01 -24.55 -5.00
CA ASN A 139 0.78 -25.71 -4.55
C ASN A 139 0.50 -26.01 -3.07
N SER A 140 0.63 -25.02 -2.19
CA SER A 140 0.37 -25.19 -0.76
C SER A 140 -1.10 -25.54 -0.48
N ARG A 141 -2.04 -24.97 -1.24
CA ARG A 141 -3.46 -25.30 -1.12
C ARG A 141 -3.74 -26.76 -1.40
N LYS A 142 -3.11 -27.35 -2.41
CA LYS A 142 -3.27 -28.79 -2.76
C LYS A 142 -2.71 -29.75 -1.71
N GLU A 143 -1.80 -29.27 -0.88
CA GLU A 143 -1.17 -30.05 0.20
C GLU A 143 -2.01 -30.04 1.48
N ILE A 144 -3.10 -29.27 1.56
CA ILE A 144 -3.98 -29.21 2.74
C ILE A 144 -4.62 -30.58 2.97
N GLY A 145 -4.38 -31.17 4.13
CA GLY A 145 -4.93 -32.45 4.58
C GLY A 145 -6.45 -32.44 4.77
N ASP A 146 -6.97 -33.40 5.49
CA ASP A 146 -8.44 -33.58 5.65
C ASP A 146 -9.04 -32.75 6.81
N GLY A 147 -8.21 -32.21 7.69
CA GLY A 147 -8.66 -31.41 8.85
C GLY A 147 -9.07 -32.25 10.07
N PRO A 148 -9.67 -31.65 11.10
CA PRO A 148 -10.09 -30.25 11.21
C PRO A 148 -8.91 -29.27 11.34
N PHE A 149 -9.20 -27.98 11.09
CA PHE A 149 -8.19 -26.91 11.13
C PHE A 149 -8.55 -25.85 12.16
N LYS A 150 -7.58 -25.41 12.93
CA LYS A 150 -7.69 -24.22 13.77
C LYS A 150 -7.46 -22.99 12.91
N VAL A 151 -8.46 -22.13 12.83
CA VAL A 151 -8.37 -20.80 12.24
C VAL A 151 -8.30 -19.79 13.37
N PHE A 152 -7.24 -18.97 13.36
CA PHE A 152 -7.05 -17.91 14.32
C PHE A 152 -6.73 -16.60 13.58
N ILE A 153 -7.50 -15.55 13.86
CA ILE A 153 -7.29 -14.18 13.37
C ILE A 153 -7.56 -13.22 14.54
N ASP A 154 -6.52 -12.59 15.07
CA ASP A 154 -6.62 -11.46 16.00
C ASP A 154 -6.46 -10.17 15.21
N ALA A 155 -7.56 -9.49 14.96
CA ALA A 155 -7.61 -8.21 14.26
C ALA A 155 -8.68 -7.31 14.86
N SER A 156 -8.48 -5.99 14.83
CA SER A 156 -9.52 -5.02 15.12
C SER A 156 -10.06 -4.37 13.85
N ILE A 157 -11.36 -4.08 13.82
CA ILE A 157 -12.02 -3.26 12.79
C ILE A 157 -12.89 -2.25 13.54
N GLU A 158 -12.40 -1.02 13.65
CA GLU A 158 -12.98 0.01 14.51
C GLU A 158 -12.99 1.36 13.78
N SER A 159 -13.80 2.29 14.29
CA SER A 159 -13.75 3.67 13.82
C SER A 159 -12.36 4.28 14.09
N GLY A 160 -11.72 4.79 13.07
CA GLY A 160 -10.38 5.37 13.11
C GLY A 160 -10.18 6.36 11.99
N SER A 161 -9.11 6.21 11.23
CA SER A 161 -8.80 7.11 10.12
C SER A 161 -7.96 6.45 9.01
N MET A 162 -8.06 7.01 7.82
CA MET A 162 -7.19 6.77 6.68
C MET A 162 -6.09 7.81 6.67
N SER A 163 -4.84 7.37 6.60
CA SER A 163 -3.66 8.26 6.57
C SER A 163 -3.16 8.45 5.15
N TYR A 164 -2.75 9.66 4.81
CA TYR A 164 -2.01 9.98 3.59
C TYR A 164 -0.98 11.09 3.88
N ALA A 165 -0.06 11.34 2.95
CA ALA A 165 0.90 12.41 3.13
C ALA A 165 1.17 13.18 1.84
N ASP A 166 1.61 14.44 1.97
CA ASP A 166 2.15 15.19 0.85
C ASP A 166 3.29 16.11 1.26
N ILE A 167 4.08 16.52 0.27
CA ILE A 167 5.12 17.54 0.42
C ILE A 167 5.08 18.47 -0.79
N VAL A 168 5.22 19.76 -0.53
CA VAL A 168 5.29 20.80 -1.56
C VAL A 168 6.65 21.49 -1.53
N ILE A 169 7.41 21.30 -2.60
CA ILE A 169 8.74 21.90 -2.79
C ILE A 169 8.58 23.11 -3.70
N LYS A 170 8.58 24.31 -3.11
CA LYS A 170 8.32 25.55 -3.83
C LYS A 170 9.41 25.87 -4.86
N GLY A 171 9.00 26.27 -6.05
CA GLY A 171 9.82 26.86 -7.10
C GLY A 171 9.57 28.37 -7.26
N ASN A 172 10.11 28.92 -8.33
CA ASN A 172 9.94 30.35 -8.67
C ASN A 172 8.52 30.63 -9.21
N SER A 173 7.87 29.63 -9.81
CA SER A 173 6.49 29.70 -10.29
C SER A 173 5.54 29.01 -9.31
N SER A 174 4.30 29.49 -9.23
CA SER A 174 3.21 28.82 -8.53
C SER A 174 2.54 27.71 -9.36
N GLU A 175 2.99 27.48 -10.60
CA GLU A 175 2.57 26.34 -11.39
C GLU A 175 3.22 25.07 -10.85
N GLU A 176 2.45 23.97 -10.81
CA GLU A 176 2.87 22.74 -10.14
C GLU A 176 3.10 21.58 -11.10
N VAL A 177 4.11 20.78 -10.79
CA VAL A 177 4.28 19.40 -11.30
C VAL A 177 3.94 18.46 -10.16
N LEU A 178 3.00 17.55 -10.40
CA LEU A 178 2.49 16.60 -9.42
C LEU A 178 3.07 15.21 -9.65
N PHE A 179 3.61 14.61 -8.61
CA PHE A 179 3.94 13.19 -8.54
C PHE A 179 3.05 12.53 -7.49
N SER A 180 2.34 11.49 -7.88
CA SER A 180 1.49 10.70 -6.99
C SER A 180 1.98 9.27 -6.93
N THR A 181 1.87 8.64 -5.78
CA THR A 181 2.13 7.21 -5.60
C THR A 181 1.21 6.65 -4.52
N TYR A 182 0.94 5.34 -4.58
CA TYR A 182 0.20 4.66 -3.52
C TYR A 182 1.12 3.77 -2.69
N PHE A 183 0.68 3.39 -1.49
CA PHE A 183 1.50 2.66 -0.51
C PHE A 183 0.69 1.75 0.42
N CYS A 184 -0.42 1.20 -0.04
CA CYS A 184 -1.41 0.53 0.82
C CYS A 184 -1.47 -1.00 0.70
N HIS A 185 -0.64 -1.62 -0.14
CA HIS A 185 -0.61 -3.08 -0.25
C HIS A 185 0.51 -3.69 0.61
N PRO A 186 0.25 -4.83 1.29
CA PRO A 186 1.26 -5.53 2.06
C PRO A 186 2.19 -6.37 1.17
N SER A 187 3.44 -6.51 1.56
CA SER A 187 4.41 -7.45 0.97
C SER A 187 4.47 -7.46 -0.57
N MET A 188 4.41 -6.28 -1.18
CA MET A 188 4.57 -6.08 -2.61
C MET A 188 5.70 -5.08 -2.87
N ALA A 189 6.79 -5.54 -3.52
CA ALA A 189 7.96 -4.71 -3.75
C ALA A 189 7.77 -3.80 -4.98
N ASN A 190 7.71 -4.39 -6.18
CA ASN A 190 7.64 -3.61 -7.42
C ASN A 190 6.34 -2.82 -7.55
N ASN A 191 5.19 -3.45 -7.29
CA ASN A 191 3.89 -2.78 -7.39
C ASN A 191 3.77 -1.61 -6.40
N GLU A 192 4.15 -1.82 -5.14
CA GLU A 192 3.74 -0.97 -4.03
C GLU A 192 4.86 -0.08 -3.46
N LEU A 193 6.08 -0.61 -3.37
CA LEU A 193 7.16 0.10 -2.68
C LEU A 193 8.08 0.85 -3.62
N SER A 194 8.18 0.44 -4.88
CA SER A 194 9.03 1.13 -5.85
C SER A 194 8.60 2.57 -6.10
N GLY A 195 7.29 2.81 -6.20
CA GLY A 195 6.74 4.15 -6.39
C GLY A 195 7.10 5.11 -5.25
N PRO A 196 6.80 4.80 -3.98
CA PRO A 196 7.21 5.60 -2.83
C PRO A 196 8.72 5.82 -2.71
N ALA A 197 9.54 4.79 -2.92
CA ALA A 197 11.00 4.92 -2.87
C ALA A 197 11.52 5.92 -3.91
N ILE A 198 11.05 5.78 -5.17
CA ILE A 198 11.41 6.69 -6.25
C ILE A 198 10.85 8.11 -6.00
N ALA A 199 9.62 8.23 -5.49
CA ALA A 199 9.04 9.54 -5.16
C ALA A 199 9.87 10.29 -4.11
N VAL A 200 10.36 9.59 -3.08
CA VAL A 200 11.27 10.15 -2.07
C VAL A 200 12.59 10.61 -2.70
N ALA A 201 13.23 9.75 -3.49
CA ALA A 201 14.49 10.10 -4.15
C ALA A 201 14.33 11.31 -5.08
N LEU A 202 13.25 11.34 -5.87
CA LEU A 202 12.92 12.49 -6.73
C LEU A 202 12.66 13.77 -5.92
N ALA A 203 11.94 13.68 -4.80
CA ALA A 203 11.67 14.84 -3.95
C ALA A 203 12.99 15.42 -3.38
N ARG A 204 13.86 14.56 -2.85
CA ARG A 204 15.19 14.95 -2.34
C ARG A 204 16.06 15.55 -3.44
N TRP A 205 16.05 14.96 -4.62
CA TRP A 205 16.77 15.49 -5.78
C TRP A 205 16.22 16.86 -6.20
N VAL A 206 14.90 17.02 -6.27
CA VAL A 206 14.26 18.30 -6.61
C VAL A 206 14.59 19.38 -5.56
N GLU A 207 14.67 19.04 -4.28
CA GLU A 207 15.07 20.00 -3.23
C GLU A 207 16.46 20.60 -3.47
N GLN A 208 17.37 19.85 -4.10
CA GLN A 208 18.74 20.28 -4.41
C GLN A 208 18.85 21.15 -5.67
N ILE A 209 17.82 21.19 -6.54
CA ILE A 209 17.87 21.99 -7.77
C ILE A 209 17.80 23.48 -7.43
N PRO A 210 18.85 24.27 -7.68
CA PRO A 210 18.80 25.71 -7.48
C PRO A 210 17.89 26.38 -8.53
N ASN A 211 17.15 27.40 -8.14
CA ASN A 211 16.31 28.19 -9.04
C ASN A 211 15.30 27.38 -9.88
N ARG A 212 14.77 26.31 -9.31
CA ARG A 212 13.71 25.49 -9.96
C ARG A 212 12.55 26.38 -10.36
N HIS A 213 12.07 26.20 -11.58
CA HIS A 213 10.97 27.01 -12.12
C HIS A 213 9.65 26.61 -11.47
N TYR A 214 9.23 25.35 -11.63
CA TYR A 214 7.97 24.86 -11.10
C TYR A 214 8.02 24.59 -9.60
N THR A 215 6.88 24.70 -8.95
CA THR A 215 6.62 24.07 -7.65
C THR A 215 6.37 22.58 -7.87
N TYR A 216 6.89 21.72 -7.02
CA TYR A 216 6.73 20.27 -7.11
C TYR A 216 5.93 19.77 -5.92
N ARG A 217 4.93 18.95 -6.23
CA ARG A 217 4.08 18.32 -5.22
C ARG A 217 4.23 16.80 -5.32
N PHE A 218 4.59 16.15 -4.20
CA PHE A 218 4.64 14.70 -4.08
C PHE A 218 3.54 14.26 -3.13
N VAL A 219 2.76 13.26 -3.53
CA VAL A 219 1.58 12.78 -2.82
C VAL A 219 1.66 11.29 -2.62
N PHE A 220 1.54 10.85 -1.37
CA PHE A 220 1.56 9.46 -0.95
C PHE A 220 0.17 9.14 -0.38
N VAL A 221 -0.57 8.27 -1.05
CA VAL A 221 -1.99 7.99 -0.74
C VAL A 221 -2.28 6.49 -0.73
N PRO A 222 -3.25 5.99 0.02
CA PRO A 222 -3.86 4.71 -0.30
C PRO A 222 -4.45 4.70 -1.71
N GLU A 223 -4.35 3.57 -2.42
CA GLU A 223 -4.87 3.45 -3.77
C GLU A 223 -6.38 3.76 -3.83
N THR A 224 -6.84 4.29 -4.95
CA THR A 224 -8.24 4.64 -5.24
C THR A 224 -8.82 5.64 -4.24
N ILE A 225 -9.26 5.21 -3.05
CA ILE A 225 -9.95 6.08 -2.08
C ILE A 225 -9.06 7.19 -1.54
N GLY A 226 -7.76 6.95 -1.37
CA GLY A 226 -6.81 7.97 -0.96
C GLY A 226 -6.63 9.05 -2.02
N ALA A 227 -6.47 8.65 -3.29
CA ALA A 227 -6.35 9.57 -4.42
C ALA A 227 -7.65 10.37 -4.61
N ILE A 228 -8.83 9.73 -4.54
CA ILE A 228 -10.14 10.39 -4.61
C ILE A 228 -10.29 11.40 -3.46
N THR A 229 -9.88 11.03 -2.25
CA THR A 229 -9.90 11.90 -1.08
C THR A 229 -9.01 13.12 -1.27
N TYR A 230 -7.80 12.92 -1.78
CA TYR A 230 -6.87 14.00 -2.08
C TYR A 230 -7.44 14.97 -3.11
N ILE A 231 -8.00 14.45 -4.19
CA ILE A 231 -8.67 15.26 -5.24
C ILE A 231 -9.89 15.99 -4.68
N ALA A 232 -10.71 15.36 -3.86
CA ALA A 232 -11.87 16.01 -3.25
C ALA A 232 -11.48 17.21 -2.37
N LYS A 233 -10.36 17.11 -1.66
CA LYS A 233 -9.84 18.19 -0.80
C LYS A 233 -9.12 19.29 -1.58
N HIS A 234 -8.33 18.93 -2.58
CA HIS A 234 -7.38 19.81 -3.25
C HIS A 234 -7.71 20.08 -4.72
N GLY A 235 -8.76 19.45 -5.30
CA GLY A 235 -9.06 19.46 -6.73
C GLY A 235 -9.18 20.84 -7.34
N ALA A 236 -9.82 21.79 -6.68
CA ALA A 236 -9.91 23.17 -7.16
C ALA A 236 -8.54 23.88 -7.28
N HIS A 237 -7.60 23.57 -6.37
CA HIS A 237 -6.23 24.05 -6.43
C HIS A 237 -5.45 23.33 -7.55
N LEU A 238 -5.52 21.99 -7.58
CA LEU A 238 -4.82 21.18 -8.57
C LEU A 238 -5.21 21.54 -10.00
N ASN A 239 -6.51 21.71 -10.26
CA ASN A 239 -7.03 22.11 -11.58
C ASN A 239 -6.48 23.45 -12.07
N ARG A 240 -6.22 24.40 -11.16
CA ARG A 240 -5.66 25.70 -11.51
C ARG A 240 -4.15 25.71 -11.67
N LYS A 241 -3.44 24.86 -10.90
CA LYS A 241 -2.00 24.99 -10.72
C LYS A 241 -1.18 23.88 -11.37
N VAL A 242 -1.70 22.65 -11.44
CA VAL A 242 -0.97 21.52 -12.01
C VAL A 242 -0.90 21.62 -13.53
N ARG A 243 0.31 21.55 -14.07
CA ARG A 243 0.61 21.54 -15.50
C ARG A 243 0.97 20.17 -16.04
N ALA A 244 1.54 19.34 -15.17
CA ALA A 244 1.85 17.96 -15.48
C ALA A 244 1.67 17.11 -14.22
N ALA A 245 1.21 15.87 -14.38
CA ALA A 245 1.05 14.93 -13.29
C ALA A 245 1.57 13.55 -13.71
N TRP A 246 2.19 12.86 -12.76
CA TRP A 246 2.77 11.53 -12.94
C TRP A 246 2.31 10.61 -11.81
N GLN A 247 1.80 9.43 -12.16
CA GLN A 247 1.60 8.33 -11.22
C GLN A 247 2.82 7.42 -11.28
N LEU A 248 3.47 7.26 -10.12
CA LEU A 248 4.65 6.42 -9.97
C LEU A 248 4.23 5.07 -9.40
N THR A 249 4.45 3.99 -10.16
CA THR A 249 4.14 2.62 -9.75
C THR A 249 4.90 1.62 -10.62
N CYS A 250 5.20 0.44 -10.10
CA CYS A 250 5.86 -0.66 -10.81
C CYS A 250 7.18 -0.23 -11.50
N LEU A 251 8.02 0.50 -10.79
CA LEU A 251 9.27 1.08 -11.30
C LEU A 251 10.53 0.35 -10.79
N GLY A 252 10.37 -0.81 -10.19
CA GLY A 252 11.44 -1.52 -9.49
C GLY A 252 11.97 -2.76 -10.20
N ASP A 253 11.69 -2.97 -11.48
CA ASP A 253 12.28 -4.06 -12.25
C ASP A 253 13.15 -3.54 -13.42
N ASP A 254 13.99 -4.42 -13.96
CA ASP A 254 14.92 -4.12 -15.05
C ASP A 254 14.42 -4.62 -16.42
N GLN A 255 13.23 -5.20 -16.49
CA GLN A 255 12.73 -5.83 -17.73
C GLN A 255 12.02 -4.83 -18.63
N SER A 256 11.21 -3.93 -18.05
CA SER A 256 10.48 -2.94 -18.84
C SER A 256 10.18 -1.67 -18.05
N LEU A 257 10.36 -0.54 -18.70
CA LEU A 257 9.82 0.74 -18.26
C LEU A 257 8.63 1.08 -19.17
N SER A 258 7.46 1.18 -18.60
CA SER A 258 6.23 1.52 -19.34
C SER A 258 5.75 2.92 -19.00
N PHE A 259 5.33 3.66 -20.02
CA PHE A 259 4.64 4.92 -19.89
C PHE A 259 3.22 4.79 -20.45
N LEU A 260 2.22 4.95 -19.60
CA LEU A 260 0.83 4.96 -20.00
C LEU A 260 0.30 6.39 -19.97
N PRO A 261 0.05 7.04 -21.15
CA PRO A 261 -0.51 8.37 -21.16
C PRO A 261 -1.94 8.35 -20.63
N SER A 262 -2.32 9.40 -19.89
CA SER A 262 -3.72 9.60 -19.51
C SER A 262 -4.59 9.73 -20.77
N LYS A 263 -5.87 9.31 -20.67
CA LYS A 263 -6.84 9.68 -21.69
C LYS A 263 -6.83 11.20 -21.77
N SER A 264 -6.65 11.72 -22.99
CA SER A 264 -6.62 13.15 -23.25
C SER A 264 -7.77 13.87 -22.56
N GLY A 265 -7.45 14.75 -21.65
CA GLY A 265 -8.36 15.77 -21.17
C GLY A 265 -8.11 17.03 -21.93
#